data_cc027d8f1896ee6e885d6a367ab8ea10
#
_entry.id   cc027d8f1896ee6e885d6a367ab8ea10
#
_cell.length_a   1.000
_cell.length_b   1.000
_cell.length_c   1.000
_cell.angle_alpha   90.00
_cell.angle_beta   90.00
_cell.angle_gamma   90.00
#
_symmetry.space_group_name_H-M   'P 1'
#
loop_
_entity.id
_entity.type
_entity.pdbx_description
1 polymer ?
#
loop_
_entity_poly.entity_id
_entity_poly.type
_entity_poly.pdbx_seq_one_letter_code
_entity_poly.pdbx_strand_id
1 'polypeptide(L)'
;MTSTATAASTPTVASAAGLRLLAHHDLGGHGDGMQVIRRGDALYVGHVGTSGMGTSILDVADPAAPELVMQWAAPPHSHTHKVQAADGLLLVNHEKFPYRAPAGGPVSAGLAVYRLDDPLRPEQVAFWRSGGRGVHRVVWTGGRYAHMSATPEGFRDRIWLMADLSDPAHPAEAARWWWPGQRADEQPGWPEGQRYAAHHALIAGSRAYLGYDDAGLVVLDVSDMTRPHLVSQLSWDGGSTHTCLPLPGRGLAVATDEQVTDGPYAPRRSVRVLDVSGESPAVLAGCPHPDGFAGLPLRFGAHNLHENQPGSYRSERLVFATYFSAGVRVYDLADPRRPAEVAHWLPQPPPGQPVAQLNDLFVDDGGLVWVTDRIGGGLYVLEPDSRLAALMAEART
;
A
#
# COMPACT_ATOMS: atom_id res chain seq x y z
N MET A 1 -0.62 -31.32 27.30
CA MET A 1 0.41 -30.30 27.49
C MET A 1 -0.29 -28.96 27.33
N THR A 2 -0.53 -28.28 28.41
CA THR A 2 -1.19 -26.98 28.46
C THR A 2 -0.22 -25.93 27.95
N SER A 3 -0.47 -25.41 26.74
CA SER A 3 0.25 -24.25 26.20
C SER A 3 -0.13 -23.04 27.08
N THR A 4 0.81 -22.57 27.85
CA THR A 4 0.70 -21.25 28.50
C THR A 4 0.89 -20.20 27.40
N ALA A 5 -0.21 -19.63 26.95
CA ALA A 5 -0.17 -18.40 26.15
C ALA A 5 0.54 -17.33 26.99
N THR A 6 1.74 -16.97 26.56
CA THR A 6 2.46 -15.82 27.12
C THR A 6 1.64 -14.59 26.71
N ALA A 7 1.07 -13.88 27.68
CA ALA A 7 0.40 -12.61 27.43
C ALA A 7 1.38 -11.69 26.67
N ALA A 8 1.03 -11.30 25.44
CA ALA A 8 1.82 -10.38 24.67
C ALA A 8 1.91 -9.06 25.46
N SER A 9 3.14 -8.60 25.71
CA SER A 9 3.33 -7.32 26.40
C SER A 9 2.82 -6.19 25.50
N THR A 10 2.04 -5.27 26.04
CA THR A 10 1.60 -4.07 25.31
C THR A 10 2.81 -3.33 24.76
N PRO A 11 2.88 -3.03 23.45
CA PRO A 11 4.00 -2.32 22.86
C PRO A 11 4.17 -0.95 23.50
N THR A 12 5.40 -0.58 23.79
CA THR A 12 5.71 0.76 24.30
C THR A 12 5.71 1.75 23.14
N VAL A 13 5.17 2.94 23.35
CA VAL A 13 5.17 4.04 22.37
C VAL A 13 6.47 4.83 22.50
N ALA A 14 7.18 5.05 21.39
CA ALA A 14 8.40 5.85 21.37
C ALA A 14 8.09 7.35 21.25
N SER A 15 7.10 7.70 20.39
CA SER A 15 6.67 9.08 20.17
C SER A 15 5.25 9.11 19.65
N ALA A 16 4.42 10.03 20.15
CA ALA A 16 3.06 10.22 19.65
C ALA A 16 2.57 11.65 19.89
N ALA A 17 1.78 12.15 18.95
CA ALA A 17 0.95 13.34 19.09
C ALA A 17 -0.30 13.16 18.22
N GLY A 18 -1.47 13.44 18.76
CA GLY A 18 -2.74 13.31 18.05
C GLY A 18 -3.27 11.88 17.87
N LEU A 19 -2.44 10.86 18.02
CA LEU A 19 -2.79 9.44 17.91
C LEU A 19 -2.36 8.68 19.18
N ARG A 20 -3.17 7.73 19.63
CA ARG A 20 -2.84 6.84 20.76
C ARG A 20 -3.07 5.37 20.38
N LEU A 21 -2.32 4.47 20.98
CA LEU A 21 -2.50 3.03 20.80
C LEU A 21 -3.80 2.59 21.49
N LEU A 22 -4.68 1.95 20.71
CA LEU A 22 -5.88 1.30 21.21
C LEU A 22 -5.63 -0.20 21.43
N ALA A 23 -5.07 -0.89 20.44
CA ALA A 23 -4.80 -2.31 20.49
C ALA A 23 -3.55 -2.69 19.68
N HIS A 24 -3.03 -3.89 19.96
CA HIS A 24 -1.91 -4.49 19.23
C HIS A 24 -2.15 -6.00 19.08
N HIS A 25 -1.76 -6.55 17.93
CA HIS A 25 -1.80 -7.98 17.66
C HIS A 25 -0.51 -8.42 16.94
N ASP A 26 0.15 -9.48 17.40
CA ASP A 26 1.42 -9.99 16.88
C ASP A 26 1.27 -10.81 15.58
N LEU A 27 0.05 -10.96 15.07
CA LEU A 27 -0.29 -11.78 13.91
C LEU A 27 0.12 -13.25 14.06
N GLY A 28 -0.08 -13.82 15.26
CA GLY A 28 0.27 -15.19 15.58
C GLY A 28 1.80 -15.43 15.61
N GLY A 29 2.57 -14.41 15.96
CA GLY A 29 4.03 -14.43 15.96
C GLY A 29 4.67 -14.21 14.60
N HIS A 30 3.87 -13.95 13.55
CA HIS A 30 4.34 -13.66 12.18
C HIS A 30 4.28 -12.15 11.88
N GLY A 31 4.78 -11.32 12.75
CA GLY A 31 4.63 -9.86 12.74
C GLY A 31 5.19 -9.10 11.52
N ASP A 32 5.27 -9.72 10.33
CA ASP A 32 5.79 -9.17 9.10
C ASP A 32 4.68 -8.67 8.15
N GLY A 33 3.68 -7.94 8.71
CA GLY A 33 2.55 -7.39 7.96
C GLY A 33 2.95 -6.36 6.90
N MET A 34 2.36 -6.46 5.72
CA MET A 34 2.58 -5.53 4.61
C MET A 34 1.35 -4.66 4.37
N GLN A 35 0.34 -5.14 3.67
CA GLN A 35 -0.89 -4.38 3.46
C GLN A 35 -1.97 -4.79 4.45
N VAL A 36 -2.77 -3.81 4.88
CA VAL A 36 -3.92 -3.99 5.76
C VAL A 36 -5.16 -3.36 5.14
N ILE A 37 -6.29 -4.06 5.20
CA ILE A 37 -7.59 -3.54 4.80
C ILE A 37 -8.68 -4.08 5.71
N ARG A 38 -9.60 -3.22 6.14
CA ARG A 38 -10.79 -3.57 6.92
C ARG A 38 -12.05 -3.49 6.07
N ARG A 39 -12.94 -4.49 6.22
CA ARG A 39 -14.31 -4.46 5.68
C ARG A 39 -15.27 -5.02 6.72
N GLY A 40 -16.15 -4.15 7.23
CA GLY A 40 -17.02 -4.50 8.35
C GLY A 40 -16.21 -4.97 9.57
N ASP A 41 -16.50 -6.16 10.06
CA ASP A 41 -15.82 -6.76 11.21
C ASP A 41 -14.62 -7.64 10.84
N ALA A 42 -14.31 -7.76 9.54
CA ALA A 42 -13.15 -8.50 9.06
C ALA A 42 -11.97 -7.57 8.70
N LEU A 43 -10.77 -7.97 9.09
CA LEU A 43 -9.50 -7.34 8.72
C LEU A 43 -8.62 -8.35 8.01
N TYR A 44 -8.06 -7.93 6.87
CA TYR A 44 -7.16 -8.74 6.06
C TYR A 44 -5.77 -8.12 6.07
N VAL A 45 -4.74 -8.94 6.35
CA VAL A 45 -3.34 -8.53 6.35
C VAL A 45 -2.55 -9.41 5.39
N GLY A 46 -1.95 -8.80 4.36
CA GLY A 46 -0.94 -9.48 3.53
C GLY A 46 0.42 -9.41 4.21
N HIS A 47 1.23 -10.48 4.12
CA HIS A 47 2.54 -10.57 4.76
C HIS A 47 3.69 -10.42 3.77
N VAL A 48 4.86 -9.96 4.26
CA VAL A 48 6.12 -9.96 3.47
C VAL A 48 6.44 -11.37 2.98
N GLY A 49 6.12 -12.38 3.78
CA GLY A 49 6.36 -13.79 3.45
C GLY A 49 7.73 -14.31 3.90
N THR A 50 8.51 -13.54 4.65
CA THR A 50 9.80 -13.99 5.20
C THR A 50 9.65 -15.14 6.20
N SER A 51 8.52 -15.16 6.92
CA SER A 51 8.13 -16.23 7.85
C SER A 51 7.44 -17.43 7.16
N GLY A 52 7.19 -17.34 5.83
CA GLY A 52 6.37 -18.30 5.09
C GLY A 52 4.87 -18.05 5.23
N MET A 53 4.44 -17.02 5.99
CA MET A 53 3.04 -16.60 6.09
C MET A 53 2.67 -15.71 4.90
N GLY A 54 1.45 -15.89 4.38
CA GLY A 54 0.94 -15.13 3.24
C GLY A 54 -0.12 -14.12 3.63
N THR A 55 -1.20 -14.57 4.25
CA THR A 55 -2.35 -13.72 4.57
C THR A 55 -2.92 -14.09 5.93
N SER A 56 -3.22 -13.10 6.76
CA SER A 56 -3.94 -13.25 8.03
C SER A 56 -5.32 -12.61 7.93
N ILE A 57 -6.31 -13.24 8.56
CA ILE A 57 -7.70 -12.77 8.67
C ILE A 57 -8.02 -12.65 10.14
N LEU A 58 -8.47 -11.48 10.56
CA LEU A 58 -8.81 -11.18 11.93
C LEU A 58 -10.29 -10.76 12.03
N ASP A 59 -10.94 -11.17 13.12
CA ASP A 59 -12.18 -10.56 13.57
C ASP A 59 -11.83 -9.28 14.36
N VAL A 60 -12.44 -8.19 13.98
CA VAL A 60 -12.24 -6.85 14.54
C VAL A 60 -13.58 -6.18 14.87
N ALA A 61 -14.60 -6.99 15.20
CA ALA A 61 -15.87 -6.51 15.72
C ALA A 61 -15.66 -5.65 16.99
N ASP A 62 -14.73 -6.08 17.86
CA ASP A 62 -14.14 -5.22 18.89
C ASP A 62 -12.74 -4.76 18.45
N PRO A 63 -12.57 -3.52 17.99
CA PRO A 63 -11.26 -3.03 17.57
C PRO A 63 -10.24 -2.90 18.69
N ALA A 64 -10.67 -2.95 19.96
CA ALA A 64 -9.77 -2.97 21.12
C ALA A 64 -9.24 -4.38 21.43
N ALA A 65 -9.82 -5.42 20.84
CA ALA A 65 -9.45 -6.81 21.02
C ALA A 65 -9.49 -7.60 19.69
N PRO A 66 -8.63 -7.27 18.68
CA PRO A 66 -8.56 -8.03 17.43
C PRO A 66 -8.28 -9.51 17.70
N GLU A 67 -9.04 -10.41 17.04
CA GLU A 67 -8.88 -11.86 17.18
C GLU A 67 -8.42 -12.49 15.86
N LEU A 68 -7.33 -13.27 15.88
CA LEU A 68 -6.84 -14.00 14.72
C LEU A 68 -7.74 -15.20 14.46
N VAL A 69 -8.44 -15.21 13.31
CA VAL A 69 -9.37 -16.28 12.93
C VAL A 69 -8.71 -17.29 11.99
N MET A 70 -7.93 -16.82 11.02
CA MET A 70 -7.37 -17.67 9.99
C MET A 70 -6.05 -17.12 9.46
N GLN A 71 -5.16 -18.03 9.06
CA GLN A 71 -3.93 -17.69 8.35
C GLN A 71 -3.69 -18.67 7.20
N TRP A 72 -3.21 -18.14 6.08
CA TRP A 72 -2.78 -18.91 4.92
C TRP A 72 -1.28 -18.78 4.73
N ALA A 73 -0.61 -19.92 4.55
CA ALA A 73 0.80 -19.92 4.16
C ALA A 73 0.97 -19.31 2.77
N ALA A 74 2.08 -18.61 2.56
CA ALA A 74 2.47 -18.20 1.22
C ALA A 74 2.78 -19.41 0.33
N PRO A 75 2.42 -19.40 -0.96
CA PRO A 75 2.84 -20.44 -1.87
C PRO A 75 4.38 -20.49 -1.99
N PRO A 76 4.98 -21.67 -2.26
CA PRO A 76 6.42 -21.76 -2.45
C PRO A 76 6.95 -20.76 -3.49
N HIS A 77 8.10 -20.16 -3.21
CA HIS A 77 8.76 -19.15 -4.06
C HIS A 77 7.90 -17.93 -4.42
N SER A 78 6.85 -17.66 -3.64
CA SER A 78 5.93 -16.56 -3.85
C SER A 78 5.55 -15.91 -2.54
N HIS A 79 5.05 -14.69 -2.59
CA HIS A 79 4.39 -14.05 -1.46
C HIS A 79 3.05 -13.45 -1.88
N THR A 80 2.20 -13.17 -0.88
CA THR A 80 0.84 -12.67 -1.05
C THR A 80 0.62 -11.44 -0.18
N HIS A 81 1.45 -10.43 -0.41
CA HIS A 81 1.63 -9.28 0.48
C HIS A 81 0.63 -8.13 0.26
N LYS A 82 -0.26 -8.27 -0.73
CA LYS A 82 -1.27 -7.26 -1.06
C LYS A 82 -2.66 -7.87 -1.14
N VAL A 83 -3.61 -7.21 -0.48
CA VAL A 83 -4.98 -7.63 -0.35
C VAL A 83 -5.93 -6.49 -0.68
N GLN A 84 -7.05 -6.78 -1.34
CA GLN A 84 -8.15 -5.82 -1.57
C GLN A 84 -9.48 -6.52 -1.37
N ALA A 85 -10.41 -5.89 -0.66
CA ALA A 85 -11.73 -6.46 -0.41
C ALA A 85 -12.84 -5.44 -0.74
N ALA A 86 -13.79 -5.83 -1.57
CA ALA A 86 -14.98 -5.05 -1.94
C ALA A 86 -16.02 -5.99 -2.56
N ASP A 87 -17.25 -5.55 -2.73
CA ASP A 87 -18.34 -6.24 -3.47
C ASP A 87 -18.43 -7.76 -3.20
N GLY A 88 -18.22 -8.18 -1.94
CA GLY A 88 -18.27 -9.59 -1.56
C GLY A 88 -17.09 -10.44 -2.05
N LEU A 89 -15.99 -9.83 -2.50
CA LEU A 89 -14.78 -10.52 -2.93
C LEU A 89 -13.55 -10.02 -2.16
N LEU A 90 -12.58 -10.94 -1.98
CA LEU A 90 -11.21 -10.64 -1.55
C LEU A 90 -10.26 -10.99 -2.69
N LEU A 91 -9.42 -10.06 -3.08
CA LEU A 91 -8.35 -10.22 -4.06
C LEU A 91 -7.01 -10.29 -3.33
N VAL A 92 -6.20 -11.29 -3.68
CA VAL A 92 -4.88 -11.50 -3.08
C VAL A 92 -3.85 -11.64 -4.19
N ASN A 93 -2.81 -10.81 -4.17
CA ASN A 93 -1.74 -10.90 -5.14
C ASN A 93 -0.85 -12.11 -4.91
N HIS A 94 -0.30 -12.65 -5.98
CA HIS A 94 0.78 -13.64 -5.94
C HIS A 94 1.93 -13.14 -6.78
N GLU A 95 3.09 -12.95 -6.15
CA GLU A 95 4.31 -12.49 -6.80
C GLU A 95 5.50 -13.34 -6.37
N LYS A 96 6.47 -13.51 -7.26
CA LYS A 96 7.73 -14.17 -6.97
C LYS A 96 8.46 -13.55 -5.78
N PHE A 97 8.86 -14.39 -4.85
CA PHE A 97 9.66 -13.97 -3.68
C PHE A 97 10.73 -15.02 -3.33
N PRO A 98 11.97 -14.62 -2.98
CA PRO A 98 12.52 -13.27 -3.04
C PRO A 98 12.65 -12.71 -4.46
N TYR A 99 12.49 -11.40 -4.61
CA TYR A 99 12.40 -10.73 -5.92
C TYR A 99 13.60 -10.96 -6.83
N ARG A 100 14.82 -10.90 -6.27
CA ARG A 100 16.08 -10.92 -7.02
C ARG A 100 16.72 -12.30 -7.09
N ALA A 101 16.37 -13.22 -6.19
CA ALA A 101 16.92 -14.58 -6.21
C ALA A 101 16.34 -15.39 -7.37
N PRO A 102 17.08 -16.33 -7.98
CA PRO A 102 16.50 -17.33 -8.86
C PRO A 102 15.35 -18.05 -8.13
N ALA A 103 14.27 -18.38 -8.84
CA ALA A 103 13.24 -19.22 -8.27
C ALA A 103 13.80 -20.63 -8.11
N GLY A 104 13.69 -21.20 -6.90
CA GLY A 104 14.09 -22.59 -6.62
C GLY A 104 13.11 -23.63 -7.18
N GLY A 105 12.00 -23.17 -7.80
CA GLY A 105 10.93 -24.00 -8.33
C GLY A 105 9.81 -23.15 -8.95
N PRO A 106 8.63 -23.74 -9.21
CA PRO A 106 7.49 -23.04 -9.77
C PRO A 106 7.07 -21.86 -8.89
N VAL A 107 6.77 -20.72 -9.53
CA VAL A 107 6.26 -19.50 -8.89
C VAL A 107 4.76 -19.45 -9.06
N SER A 108 4.02 -19.15 -7.98
CA SER A 108 2.63 -18.76 -8.08
C SER A 108 2.57 -17.29 -8.50
N ALA A 109 2.19 -17.01 -9.75
CA ALA A 109 2.24 -15.69 -10.37
C ALA A 109 0.85 -15.29 -10.88
N GLY A 110 0.19 -14.33 -10.21
CA GLY A 110 -1.15 -13.92 -10.61
C GLY A 110 -1.97 -13.25 -9.51
N LEU A 111 -3.28 -13.44 -9.60
CA LEU A 111 -4.28 -12.91 -8.68
C LEU A 111 -5.22 -14.03 -8.23
N ALA A 112 -5.31 -14.27 -6.94
CA ALA A 112 -6.31 -15.15 -6.35
C ALA A 112 -7.57 -14.34 -6.03
N VAL A 113 -8.74 -14.92 -6.34
CA VAL A 113 -10.06 -14.33 -6.09
C VAL A 113 -10.79 -15.24 -5.11
N TYR A 114 -11.26 -14.65 -4.02
CA TYR A 114 -12.03 -15.34 -2.99
C TYR A 114 -13.39 -14.68 -2.85
N ARG A 115 -14.43 -15.50 -2.61
CA ARG A 115 -15.76 -15.03 -2.24
C ARG A 115 -15.84 -14.81 -0.73
N LEU A 116 -16.55 -13.79 -0.32
CA LEU A 116 -16.74 -13.36 1.07
C LEU A 116 -18.18 -13.59 1.55
N ASP A 117 -18.76 -14.78 1.28
CA ASP A 117 -20.05 -15.16 1.86
C ASP A 117 -19.96 -15.17 3.39
N ASP A 118 -18.83 -15.62 3.92
CA ASP A 118 -18.37 -15.39 5.29
C ASP A 118 -17.06 -14.57 5.21
N PRO A 119 -17.05 -13.29 5.60
CA PRO A 119 -15.85 -12.45 5.52
C PRO A 119 -14.66 -12.98 6.34
N LEU A 120 -14.92 -13.77 7.40
CA LEU A 120 -13.87 -14.36 8.23
C LEU A 120 -13.38 -15.72 7.69
N ARG A 121 -14.04 -16.28 6.67
CA ARG A 121 -13.72 -17.58 6.06
C ARG A 121 -13.84 -17.53 4.53
N PRO A 122 -13.01 -16.71 3.84
CA PRO A 122 -13.09 -16.56 2.39
C PRO A 122 -12.86 -17.88 1.67
N GLU A 123 -13.64 -18.13 0.59
CA GLU A 123 -13.50 -19.31 -0.28
C GLU A 123 -12.87 -18.92 -1.61
N GLN A 124 -11.77 -19.56 -2.00
CA GLN A 124 -11.15 -19.32 -3.29
C GLN A 124 -12.06 -19.81 -4.44
N VAL A 125 -12.41 -18.89 -5.34
CA VAL A 125 -13.25 -19.18 -6.51
C VAL A 125 -12.45 -19.18 -7.81
N ALA A 126 -11.34 -18.46 -7.87
CA ALA A 126 -10.50 -18.40 -9.05
C ALA A 126 -9.03 -18.11 -8.73
N PHE A 127 -8.16 -18.42 -9.67
CA PHE A 127 -6.79 -17.94 -9.75
C PHE A 127 -6.47 -17.53 -11.18
N TRP A 128 -6.38 -16.22 -11.42
CA TRP A 128 -5.93 -15.68 -12.69
C TRP A 128 -4.41 -15.66 -12.78
N ARG A 129 -3.83 -16.21 -13.85
CA ARG A 129 -2.38 -16.29 -14.05
C ARG A 129 -1.90 -15.12 -14.89
N SER A 130 -1.02 -14.28 -14.34
CA SER A 130 -0.35 -13.22 -15.09
C SER A 130 0.89 -13.72 -15.84
N GLY A 131 1.44 -14.86 -15.46
CA GLY A 131 2.76 -15.30 -15.89
C GLY A 131 3.90 -14.46 -15.30
N GLY A 132 5.14 -14.73 -15.77
CA GLY A 132 6.32 -13.97 -15.40
C GLY A 132 6.62 -14.00 -13.90
N ARG A 133 6.82 -12.81 -13.30
CA ARG A 133 7.04 -12.66 -11.85
C ARG A 133 5.76 -12.49 -11.04
N GLY A 134 4.61 -12.34 -11.68
CA GLY A 134 3.33 -12.21 -10.99
C GLY A 134 2.87 -10.76 -10.77
N VAL A 135 1.87 -10.63 -9.91
CA VAL A 135 1.22 -9.36 -9.54
C VAL A 135 1.88 -8.81 -8.28
N HIS A 136 2.45 -7.60 -8.37
CA HIS A 136 3.07 -6.93 -7.24
C HIS A 136 2.04 -6.24 -6.35
N ARG A 137 1.18 -5.42 -6.94
CA ARG A 137 0.13 -4.71 -6.22
C ARG A 137 -1.18 -4.80 -6.98
N VAL A 138 -2.26 -5.05 -6.26
CA VAL A 138 -3.62 -4.91 -6.74
C VAL A 138 -4.27 -3.70 -6.06
N VAL A 139 -5.04 -2.93 -6.82
CA VAL A 139 -5.94 -1.88 -6.35
C VAL A 139 -7.32 -2.18 -6.91
N TRP A 140 -8.28 -2.35 -6.00
CA TRP A 140 -9.66 -2.62 -6.39
C TRP A 140 -10.60 -2.14 -5.27
N THR A 141 -11.56 -1.32 -5.66
CA THR A 141 -12.52 -0.71 -4.74
C THR A 141 -13.95 -1.16 -5.02
N GLY A 142 -14.08 -2.26 -5.76
CA GLY A 142 -15.34 -2.79 -6.27
C GLY A 142 -15.50 -2.56 -7.77
N GLY A 143 -16.59 -3.11 -8.32
CA GLY A 143 -16.91 -3.01 -9.72
C GLY A 143 -16.14 -3.98 -10.62
N ARG A 144 -16.21 -3.71 -11.92
CA ARG A 144 -15.77 -4.65 -12.95
C ARG A 144 -14.26 -4.84 -13.03
N TYR A 145 -13.45 -3.80 -12.78
CA TYR A 145 -12.03 -3.80 -13.14
C TYR A 145 -11.12 -3.72 -11.92
N ALA A 146 -10.22 -4.68 -11.79
CA ALA A 146 -9.12 -4.63 -10.84
C ALA A 146 -7.83 -4.12 -11.52
N HIS A 147 -7.18 -3.14 -10.93
CA HIS A 147 -5.97 -2.50 -11.45
C HIS A 147 -4.75 -3.09 -10.75
N MET A 148 -3.75 -3.48 -11.52
CA MET A 148 -2.58 -4.17 -10.99
C MET A 148 -1.29 -3.60 -11.52
N SER A 149 -0.23 -3.63 -10.72
CA SER A 149 1.13 -3.63 -11.24
C SER A 149 1.63 -5.07 -11.26
N ALA A 150 2.18 -5.51 -12.38
CA ALA A 150 2.64 -6.87 -12.57
C ALA A 150 3.83 -6.93 -13.52
N THR A 151 4.64 -8.00 -13.40
CA THR A 151 5.71 -8.28 -14.36
C THR A 151 5.36 -9.55 -15.14
N PRO A 152 4.54 -9.46 -16.20
CA PRO A 152 4.19 -10.62 -17.03
C PRO A 152 5.38 -11.05 -17.90
N GLU A 153 5.26 -12.20 -18.56
CA GLU A 153 6.27 -12.65 -19.51
C GLU A 153 6.53 -11.63 -20.61
N GLY A 154 7.80 -11.49 -21.01
CA GLY A 154 8.21 -10.54 -22.05
C GLY A 154 8.39 -9.11 -21.58
N PHE A 155 8.24 -8.82 -20.29
CA PHE A 155 8.49 -7.49 -19.72
C PHE A 155 9.67 -7.51 -18.74
N ARG A 156 10.44 -6.43 -18.73
CA ARG A 156 11.64 -6.27 -17.89
C ARG A 156 11.27 -6.03 -16.42
N ASP A 157 10.18 -5.29 -16.18
CA ASP A 157 9.70 -4.89 -14.86
C ASP A 157 8.18 -4.69 -14.87
N ARG A 158 7.65 -4.20 -13.76
CA ARG A 158 6.21 -4.02 -13.55
C ARG A 158 5.62 -3.02 -14.54
N ILE A 159 4.56 -3.44 -15.19
CA ILE A 159 3.68 -2.63 -16.02
C ILE A 159 2.32 -2.49 -15.34
N TRP A 160 1.44 -1.62 -15.83
CA TRP A 160 0.06 -1.59 -15.40
C TRP A 160 -0.75 -2.62 -16.18
N LEU A 161 -1.51 -3.46 -15.43
CA LEU A 161 -2.43 -4.46 -15.95
C LEU A 161 -3.81 -4.24 -15.36
N MET A 162 -4.84 -4.64 -16.10
CA MET A 162 -6.22 -4.59 -15.63
C MET A 162 -6.90 -5.93 -15.86
N ALA A 163 -7.52 -6.47 -14.80
CA ALA A 163 -8.34 -7.67 -14.87
C ALA A 163 -9.82 -7.29 -14.89
N ASP A 164 -10.58 -7.97 -15.75
CA ASP A 164 -12.05 -7.96 -15.78
C ASP A 164 -12.57 -9.00 -14.79
N LEU A 165 -13.35 -8.55 -13.82
CA LEU A 165 -13.98 -9.34 -12.77
C LEU A 165 -15.50 -9.43 -12.94
N SER A 166 -16.05 -9.15 -14.15
CA SER A 166 -17.49 -9.29 -14.41
C SER A 166 -18.01 -10.71 -14.15
N ASP A 167 -17.14 -11.72 -14.33
CA ASP A 167 -17.32 -13.07 -13.81
C ASP A 167 -16.12 -13.39 -12.90
N PRO A 168 -16.27 -13.28 -11.57
CA PRO A 168 -15.17 -13.52 -10.64
C PRO A 168 -14.61 -14.95 -10.64
N ALA A 169 -15.37 -15.92 -11.16
CA ALA A 169 -14.91 -17.31 -11.33
C ALA A 169 -14.00 -17.47 -12.55
N HIS A 170 -14.06 -16.55 -13.52
CA HIS A 170 -13.28 -16.58 -14.76
C HIS A 170 -12.65 -15.21 -15.05
N PRO A 171 -11.77 -14.69 -14.17
CA PRO A 171 -11.12 -13.40 -14.40
C PRO A 171 -10.29 -13.42 -15.69
N ALA A 172 -10.32 -12.32 -16.45
CA ALA A 172 -9.57 -12.19 -17.69
C ALA A 172 -8.81 -10.88 -17.76
N GLU A 173 -7.72 -10.82 -18.52
CA GLU A 173 -7.06 -9.56 -18.77
C GLU A 173 -7.95 -8.67 -19.65
N ALA A 174 -8.20 -7.43 -19.19
CA ALA A 174 -8.99 -6.45 -19.92
C ALA A 174 -8.12 -5.47 -20.72
N ALA A 175 -7.01 -5.03 -20.13
CA ALA A 175 -6.06 -4.11 -20.74
C ALA A 175 -4.70 -4.14 -20.05
N ARG A 176 -3.70 -3.57 -20.75
CA ARG A 176 -2.37 -3.27 -20.19
C ARG A 176 -1.84 -1.97 -20.74
N TRP A 177 -1.00 -1.32 -19.97
CA TRP A 177 -0.21 -0.18 -20.38
C TRP A 177 1.21 -0.28 -19.84
N TRP A 178 2.19 0.09 -20.63
CA TRP A 178 3.59 0.10 -20.23
C TRP A 178 4.30 1.31 -20.81
N TRP A 179 5.35 1.73 -20.18
CA TRP A 179 6.23 2.76 -20.70
C TRP A 179 7.04 2.18 -21.86
N PRO A 180 7.18 2.89 -23.00
CA PRO A 180 7.99 2.42 -24.14
C PRO A 180 9.40 2.03 -23.71
N GLY A 181 9.85 0.83 -24.08
CA GLY A 181 11.12 0.25 -23.63
C GLY A 181 11.01 -0.78 -22.51
N GLN A 182 9.84 -0.96 -21.87
CA GLN A 182 9.66 -1.99 -20.85
C GLN A 182 9.48 -3.41 -21.42
N ARG A 183 9.05 -3.57 -22.66
CA ARG A 183 9.08 -4.89 -23.28
C ARG A 183 10.51 -5.35 -23.50
N ALA A 184 10.75 -6.65 -23.38
CA ALA A 184 12.09 -7.24 -23.50
C ALA A 184 12.71 -7.07 -24.90
N ASP A 185 11.87 -6.95 -25.93
CA ASP A 185 12.26 -6.71 -27.35
C ASP A 185 12.38 -5.22 -27.71
N GLU A 186 12.02 -4.30 -26.80
CA GLU A 186 12.19 -2.85 -26.98
C GLU A 186 13.51 -2.37 -26.35
N GLN A 187 14.04 -1.24 -26.85
CA GLN A 187 15.16 -0.57 -26.20
C GLN A 187 14.63 0.43 -25.17
N PRO A 188 15.17 0.45 -23.92
CA PRO A 188 14.81 1.47 -22.94
C PRO A 188 15.07 2.88 -23.48
N GLY A 189 14.02 3.73 -23.43
CA GLY A 189 14.08 5.13 -23.85
C GLY A 189 14.35 6.11 -22.70
N TRP A 190 14.68 5.60 -21.47
CA TRP A 190 14.96 6.41 -20.28
C TRP A 190 16.46 6.41 -19.97
N PRO A 191 16.96 7.37 -19.14
CA PRO A 191 18.38 7.47 -18.78
C PRO A 191 18.92 6.21 -18.11
N GLU A 192 20.20 5.91 -18.39
CA GLU A 192 20.90 4.80 -17.76
C GLU A 192 20.91 4.94 -16.23
N GLY A 193 20.71 3.84 -15.53
CA GLY A 193 20.63 3.80 -14.07
C GLY A 193 19.26 4.11 -13.49
N GLN A 194 18.32 4.63 -14.29
CA GLN A 194 16.92 4.81 -13.88
C GLN A 194 16.11 3.53 -14.04
N ARG A 195 15.07 3.40 -13.22
CA ARG A 195 14.11 2.30 -13.22
C ARG A 195 12.72 2.83 -13.53
N TYR A 196 12.10 2.36 -14.62
CA TYR A 196 10.73 2.69 -14.95
C TYR A 196 9.85 1.46 -14.67
N ALA A 197 9.05 1.53 -13.61
CA ALA A 197 8.21 0.42 -13.16
C ALA A 197 6.94 0.96 -12.48
N ALA A 198 5.78 0.45 -12.89
CA ALA A 198 4.51 0.78 -12.25
C ALA A 198 4.49 0.25 -10.82
N HIS A 199 4.01 1.06 -9.85
CA HIS A 199 3.74 0.55 -8.52
C HIS A 199 2.25 0.25 -8.32
N HIS A 200 1.36 1.21 -8.48
CA HIS A 200 -0.07 1.00 -8.55
C HIS A 200 -0.79 2.22 -9.14
N ALA A 201 -2.01 2.01 -9.59
CA ALA A 201 -2.85 3.05 -10.16
C ALA A 201 -4.05 3.32 -9.25
N LEU A 202 -4.25 4.57 -8.86
CA LEU A 202 -5.46 5.04 -8.18
C LEU A 202 -6.35 5.76 -9.20
N ILE A 203 -7.62 5.37 -9.26
CA ILE A 203 -8.56 5.86 -10.27
C ILE A 203 -9.41 6.99 -9.69
N ALA A 204 -9.49 8.10 -10.41
CA ALA A 204 -10.41 9.19 -10.12
C ALA A 204 -11.08 9.67 -11.42
N GLY A 205 -12.39 9.44 -11.53
CA GLY A 205 -13.14 9.71 -12.77
C GLY A 205 -12.57 8.93 -13.96
N SER A 206 -12.21 9.63 -15.02
CA SER A 206 -11.59 9.07 -16.24
C SER A 206 -10.06 9.08 -16.22
N ARG A 207 -9.43 9.27 -15.06
CA ARG A 207 -7.97 9.32 -14.93
C ARG A 207 -7.46 8.25 -13.99
N ALA A 208 -6.33 7.64 -14.38
CA ALA A 208 -5.52 6.78 -13.51
C ALA A 208 -4.23 7.51 -13.14
N TYR A 209 -3.93 7.57 -11.85
CA TYR A 209 -2.75 8.21 -11.28
C TYR A 209 -1.80 7.13 -10.80
N LEU A 210 -0.65 6.98 -11.45
CA LEU A 210 0.32 5.93 -11.18
C LEU A 210 1.58 6.49 -10.55
N GLY A 211 2.04 5.87 -9.47
CA GLY A 211 3.44 5.94 -9.09
C GLY A 211 4.25 5.05 -10.04
N TYR A 212 5.26 5.62 -10.69
CA TYR A 212 5.99 4.91 -11.76
C TYR A 212 7.50 4.95 -11.56
N ASP A 213 7.94 4.67 -10.35
CA ASP A 213 9.35 4.67 -9.92
C ASP A 213 10.08 5.97 -10.34
N ASP A 214 11.19 5.92 -11.11
CA ASP A 214 11.93 7.12 -11.54
C ASP A 214 11.20 7.95 -12.62
N ALA A 215 10.16 7.42 -13.25
CA ALA A 215 9.29 8.24 -14.11
C ALA A 215 8.37 9.18 -13.32
N GLY A 216 8.25 9.01 -12.01
CA GLY A 216 7.45 9.89 -11.16
C GLY A 216 5.95 9.59 -11.21
N LEU A 217 5.14 10.65 -11.26
CA LEU A 217 3.70 10.56 -11.54
C LEU A 217 3.48 10.31 -13.04
N VAL A 218 2.69 9.29 -13.36
CA VAL A 218 2.15 9.04 -14.69
C VAL A 218 0.63 9.13 -14.62
N VAL A 219 0.01 9.95 -15.48
CA VAL A 219 -1.45 10.08 -15.58
C VAL A 219 -1.90 9.50 -16.90
N LEU A 220 -2.81 8.52 -16.82
CA LEU A 220 -3.44 7.93 -18.01
C LEU A 220 -4.90 8.38 -18.14
N ASP A 221 -5.38 8.54 -19.36
CA ASP A 221 -6.80 8.55 -19.65
C ASP A 221 -7.31 7.11 -19.68
N VAL A 222 -8.36 6.87 -18.91
CA VAL A 222 -9.04 5.60 -18.79
C VAL A 222 -10.55 5.73 -19.02
N SER A 223 -10.96 6.75 -19.76
CA SER A 223 -12.37 6.93 -20.18
C SER A 223 -12.88 5.71 -20.95
N ASP A 224 -12.02 5.08 -21.75
CA ASP A 224 -12.15 3.70 -22.21
C ASP A 224 -11.13 2.85 -21.47
N MET A 225 -11.59 2.12 -20.46
CA MET A 225 -10.76 1.25 -19.60
C MET A 225 -9.99 0.20 -20.41
N THR A 226 -10.43 -0.16 -21.61
CA THR A 226 -9.74 -1.15 -22.44
C THR A 226 -8.65 -0.54 -23.33
N ARG A 227 -8.55 0.79 -23.38
CA ARG A 227 -7.62 1.53 -24.25
C ARG A 227 -6.92 2.69 -23.51
N PRO A 228 -6.22 2.41 -22.41
CA PRO A 228 -5.54 3.46 -21.63
C PRO A 228 -4.45 4.14 -22.48
N HIS A 229 -4.33 5.47 -22.34
CA HIS A 229 -3.28 6.23 -23.01
C HIS A 229 -2.70 7.33 -22.13
N LEU A 230 -1.43 7.67 -22.35
CA LEU A 230 -0.72 8.67 -21.57
C LEU A 230 -1.32 10.07 -21.80
N VAL A 231 -1.61 10.76 -20.71
CA VAL A 231 -2.02 12.17 -20.68
C VAL A 231 -0.88 13.06 -20.28
N SER A 232 -0.26 12.76 -19.15
CA SER A 232 0.83 13.58 -18.61
C SER A 232 1.78 12.75 -17.73
N GLN A 233 2.97 13.31 -17.51
CA GLN A 233 4.00 12.73 -16.66
C GLN A 233 4.75 13.86 -15.95
N LEU A 234 5.12 13.62 -14.69
CA LEU A 234 5.95 14.52 -13.92
C LEU A 234 6.97 13.71 -13.11
N SER A 235 8.24 13.89 -13.39
CA SER A 235 9.34 13.34 -12.60
C SER A 235 10.04 14.43 -11.80
N TRP A 236 10.79 14.00 -10.80
CA TRP A 236 11.62 14.86 -9.95
C TRP A 236 12.88 14.11 -9.51
N ASP A 237 13.87 14.86 -9.07
CA ASP A 237 15.11 14.27 -8.57
C ASP A 237 14.86 13.40 -7.33
N GLY A 238 15.49 12.22 -7.35
CA GLY A 238 15.41 11.27 -6.25
C GLY A 238 14.48 10.09 -6.48
N GLY A 239 13.63 10.09 -7.50
CA GLY A 239 12.86 8.95 -8.04
C GLY A 239 12.20 8.00 -7.03
N SER A 240 11.81 6.81 -7.50
CA SER A 240 11.16 5.77 -6.69
C SER A 240 9.75 6.13 -6.23
N THR A 241 9.01 6.81 -7.10
CA THR A 241 7.63 7.21 -6.84
C THR A 241 6.74 5.99 -6.66
N HIS A 242 6.12 5.92 -5.48
CA HIS A 242 5.40 4.75 -5.02
C HIS A 242 3.88 4.91 -5.13
N THR A 243 3.31 5.85 -4.41
CA THR A 243 1.87 6.14 -4.38
C THR A 243 1.60 7.51 -4.97
N CYS A 244 0.58 7.65 -5.81
CA CYS A 244 0.06 8.94 -6.28
C CYS A 244 -1.43 8.99 -5.97
N LEU A 245 -1.80 9.56 -4.80
CA LEU A 245 -3.18 9.68 -4.32
C LEU A 245 -3.85 10.90 -4.96
N PRO A 246 -4.87 10.74 -5.82
CA PRO A 246 -5.62 11.88 -6.34
C PRO A 246 -6.54 12.49 -5.31
N LEU A 247 -6.65 13.82 -5.33
CA LEU A 247 -7.59 14.65 -4.57
C LEU A 247 -8.40 15.49 -5.58
N PRO A 248 -9.35 14.85 -6.30
CA PRO A 248 -9.92 15.41 -7.53
C PRO A 248 -10.74 16.68 -7.32
N GLY A 249 -11.44 16.82 -6.17
CA GLY A 249 -12.21 18.04 -5.85
C GLY A 249 -11.33 19.29 -5.66
N ARG A 250 -10.01 19.08 -5.51
CA ARG A 250 -9.03 20.17 -5.36
C ARG A 250 -8.07 20.31 -6.54
N GLY A 251 -8.14 19.44 -7.54
CA GLY A 251 -7.17 19.40 -8.64
C GLY A 251 -5.75 19.06 -8.17
N LEU A 252 -5.63 18.31 -7.08
CA LEU A 252 -4.35 17.94 -6.47
C LEU A 252 -4.10 16.43 -6.54
N ALA A 253 -2.83 16.05 -6.38
CA ALA A 253 -2.43 14.70 -6.03
C ALA A 253 -1.35 14.76 -4.94
N VAL A 254 -1.23 13.68 -4.17
CA VAL A 254 -0.16 13.51 -3.19
C VAL A 254 0.69 12.32 -3.57
N ALA A 255 1.99 12.53 -3.73
CA ALA A 255 2.93 11.48 -4.11
C ALA A 255 3.89 11.12 -2.98
N THR A 256 4.24 9.85 -2.86
CA THR A 256 5.30 9.37 -1.98
C THR A 256 6.46 8.79 -2.78
N ASP A 257 7.68 8.95 -2.26
CA ASP A 257 8.87 8.29 -2.78
C ASP A 257 9.34 7.22 -1.79
N GLU A 258 9.34 5.96 -2.22
CA GLU A 258 9.80 4.86 -1.38
C GLU A 258 11.32 4.79 -1.31
N GLN A 259 11.85 4.55 -0.13
CA GLN A 259 13.22 4.08 0.03
C GLN A 259 13.25 2.55 -0.11
N VAL A 260 13.77 2.06 -1.23
CA VAL A 260 13.81 0.61 -1.53
C VAL A 260 15.08 -0.08 -1.01
N THR A 261 16.07 0.68 -0.54
CA THR A 261 17.34 0.18 0.03
C THR A 261 17.42 0.48 1.51
N ASP A 262 18.04 -0.42 2.26
CA ASP A 262 18.35 -0.21 3.67
C ASP A 262 19.61 0.64 3.82
N GLY A 263 19.68 1.41 4.92
CA GLY A 263 20.89 2.10 5.32
C GLY A 263 20.77 3.62 5.50
N PRO A 264 21.74 4.22 6.18
CA PRO A 264 21.69 5.62 6.58
C PRO A 264 21.95 6.63 5.44
N TYR A 265 22.39 6.16 4.27
CA TYR A 265 22.85 7.03 3.17
C TYR A 265 21.83 7.22 2.04
N ALA A 266 20.63 6.63 2.16
CA ALA A 266 19.63 6.82 1.14
C ALA A 266 19.14 8.29 1.09
N PRO A 267 18.88 8.83 -0.09
CA PRO A 267 18.29 10.16 -0.24
C PRO A 267 17.00 10.28 0.57
N ARG A 268 16.72 11.49 1.08
CA ARG A 268 15.46 11.75 1.78
C ARG A 268 14.30 11.51 0.84
N ARG A 269 13.43 10.57 1.20
CA ARG A 269 12.22 10.25 0.48
C ARG A 269 11.04 10.91 1.19
N SER A 270 10.24 11.68 0.48
CA SER A 270 9.24 12.58 1.06
C SER A 270 7.84 12.38 0.48
N VAL A 271 6.87 13.02 1.13
CA VAL A 271 5.52 13.22 0.59
C VAL A 271 5.49 14.55 -0.14
N ARG A 272 5.01 14.57 -1.38
CA ARG A 272 4.86 15.77 -2.21
C ARG A 272 3.41 16.05 -2.51
N VAL A 273 3.07 17.33 -2.51
CA VAL A 273 1.78 17.83 -3.00
C VAL A 273 1.98 18.32 -4.43
N LEU A 274 1.16 17.83 -5.33
CA LEU A 274 1.23 18.09 -6.76
C LEU A 274 -0.03 18.83 -7.23
N ASP A 275 0.12 19.80 -8.12
CA ASP A 275 -0.97 20.35 -8.91
C ASP A 275 -1.17 19.44 -10.13
N VAL A 276 -2.38 18.91 -10.28
CA VAL A 276 -2.79 18.06 -11.40
C VAL A 276 -4.09 18.58 -12.04
N SER A 277 -4.40 19.85 -11.82
CA SER A 277 -5.63 20.50 -12.33
C SER A 277 -5.62 20.64 -13.87
N GLY A 278 -4.43 20.62 -14.48
CA GLY A 278 -4.24 20.71 -15.92
C GLY A 278 -3.42 19.52 -16.47
N GLU A 279 -3.11 19.58 -17.77
CA GLU A 279 -2.31 18.56 -18.46
C GLU A 279 -0.79 18.68 -18.19
N SER A 280 -0.37 19.73 -17.51
CA SER A 280 1.03 19.98 -17.13
C SER A 280 1.15 19.97 -15.61
N PRO A 281 1.29 18.79 -14.99
CA PRO A 281 1.39 18.68 -13.54
C PRO A 281 2.66 19.34 -13.00
N ALA A 282 2.61 19.86 -11.77
CA ALA A 282 3.74 20.51 -11.12
C ALA A 282 3.82 20.17 -9.62
N VAL A 283 5.04 20.16 -9.06
CA VAL A 283 5.24 20.05 -7.62
C VAL A 283 4.90 21.40 -6.97
N LEU A 284 3.94 21.41 -6.03
CA LEU A 284 3.57 22.60 -5.25
C LEU A 284 4.41 22.74 -3.98
N ALA A 285 4.56 21.65 -3.24
CA ALA A 285 5.27 21.63 -1.95
C ALA A 285 5.72 20.22 -1.57
N GLY A 286 6.68 20.13 -0.64
CA GLY A 286 6.95 18.93 0.14
C GLY A 286 6.26 19.03 1.51
N CYS A 287 5.73 17.92 2.01
CA CYS A 287 5.30 17.85 3.40
C CYS A 287 6.51 17.91 4.35
N PRO A 288 6.32 18.38 5.60
CA PRO A 288 7.36 18.37 6.61
C PRO A 288 8.01 16.99 6.74
N HIS A 289 9.33 16.95 6.68
CA HIS A 289 10.09 15.71 6.75
C HIS A 289 10.41 15.41 8.22
N PRO A 290 10.14 14.18 8.73
CA PRO A 290 10.49 13.85 10.10
C PRO A 290 12.00 13.93 10.33
N ASP A 291 12.44 14.67 11.35
CA ASP A 291 13.84 14.82 11.70
C ASP A 291 14.33 13.70 12.63
N GLY A 292 15.66 13.46 12.62
CA GLY A 292 16.31 12.50 13.51
C GLY A 292 16.31 11.03 13.08
N PHE A 293 15.70 10.70 11.94
CA PHE A 293 15.56 9.30 11.47
C PHE A 293 16.52 8.92 10.35
N ALA A 294 17.07 9.87 9.61
CA ALA A 294 17.90 9.64 8.42
C ALA A 294 19.20 8.86 8.65
N GLY A 295 19.67 8.77 9.90
CA GLY A 295 20.87 8.03 10.29
C GLY A 295 20.59 6.64 10.88
N LEU A 296 19.33 6.25 10.99
CA LEU A 296 18.95 4.96 11.57
C LEU A 296 19.13 3.82 10.56
N PRO A 297 19.34 2.60 11.05
CA PRO A 297 19.39 1.43 10.18
C PRO A 297 18.03 1.13 9.54
N LEU A 298 18.03 0.29 8.50
CA LEU A 298 16.88 -0.10 7.71
C LEU A 298 16.29 1.08 6.90
N ARG A 299 15.02 1.03 6.54
CA ARG A 299 14.40 2.00 5.64
C ARG A 299 13.89 3.22 6.39
N PHE A 300 14.08 4.37 5.79
CA PHE A 300 13.51 5.63 6.23
C PHE A 300 12.99 6.42 5.03
N GLY A 301 11.80 6.98 5.12
CA GLY A 301 11.15 7.77 4.08
C GLY A 301 9.68 7.43 3.97
N ALA A 302 8.95 8.24 3.20
CA ALA A 302 7.54 8.03 2.92
C ALA A 302 7.33 6.72 2.17
N HIS A 303 6.21 6.04 2.44
CA HIS A 303 5.88 4.78 1.76
C HIS A 303 4.42 4.77 1.28
N ASN A 304 3.49 4.22 2.06
CA ASN A 304 2.09 4.16 1.68
C ASN A 304 1.30 5.37 2.22
N LEU A 305 0.26 5.73 1.49
CA LEU A 305 -0.79 6.65 1.90
C LEU A 305 -2.08 5.88 2.15
N HIS A 306 -2.94 6.40 3.02
CA HIS A 306 -4.32 5.98 3.06
C HIS A 306 -5.03 6.39 1.75
N GLU A 307 -5.70 5.45 1.09
CA GLU A 307 -6.11 5.59 -0.34
C GLU A 307 -7.52 6.13 -0.55
N ASN A 308 -8.19 6.69 0.46
CA ASN A 308 -9.56 7.25 0.34
C ASN A 308 -10.57 6.26 -0.32
N GLN A 309 -10.51 4.99 0.04
CA GLN A 309 -11.36 3.95 -0.55
C GLN A 309 -12.83 4.07 -0.08
N PRO A 310 -13.82 3.58 -0.85
CA PRO A 310 -15.19 3.44 -0.36
C PRO A 310 -15.25 2.62 0.93
N GLY A 311 -16.07 3.07 1.91
CA GLY A 311 -16.19 2.42 3.22
C GLY A 311 -14.98 2.63 4.14
N SER A 312 -14.14 3.62 3.86
CA SER A 312 -13.07 4.11 4.73
C SER A 312 -13.24 5.60 5.03
N TYR A 313 -12.44 6.14 5.93
CA TYR A 313 -12.31 7.59 6.08
C TYR A 313 -11.84 8.20 4.76
N ARG A 314 -12.47 9.29 4.34
CA ARG A 314 -12.11 9.98 3.09
C ARG A 314 -11.87 11.44 3.36
N SER A 315 -10.79 11.98 2.82
CA SER A 315 -10.47 13.39 2.93
C SER A 315 -9.60 13.86 1.77
N GLU A 316 -9.91 15.04 1.26
CA GLU A 316 -9.02 15.74 0.31
C GLU A 316 -8.14 16.78 1.02
N ARG A 317 -8.21 16.85 2.36
CA ARG A 317 -7.42 17.75 3.19
C ARG A 317 -6.43 17.03 4.09
N LEU A 318 -6.84 15.96 4.77
CA LEU A 318 -5.94 15.19 5.64
C LEU A 318 -5.36 13.98 4.91
N VAL A 319 -4.05 13.84 4.99
CA VAL A 319 -3.29 12.76 4.38
C VAL A 319 -2.57 11.98 5.47
N PHE A 320 -2.84 10.67 5.52
CA PHE A 320 -2.18 9.74 6.44
C PHE A 320 -1.11 8.97 5.67
N ALA A 321 0.10 8.92 6.19
CA ALA A 321 1.25 8.29 5.55
C ALA A 321 2.04 7.41 6.52
N THR A 322 2.62 6.32 6.01
CA THR A 322 3.67 5.57 6.72
C THR A 322 5.05 6.04 6.28
N TYR A 323 5.99 6.05 7.23
CA TYR A 323 7.38 6.49 7.03
C TYR A 323 8.39 5.45 7.55
N PHE A 324 8.11 4.16 7.39
CA PHE A 324 8.95 3.09 7.91
C PHE A 324 9.42 3.35 9.36
N SER A 325 10.72 3.66 9.56
CA SER A 325 11.30 3.91 10.89
C SER A 325 10.80 5.19 11.57
N ALA A 326 10.15 6.10 10.85
CA ALA A 326 9.57 7.30 11.44
C ALA A 326 8.06 7.18 11.72
N GLY A 327 7.46 6.00 11.55
CA GLY A 327 6.11 5.72 12.00
C GLY A 327 5.00 6.21 11.08
N VAL A 328 3.84 6.50 11.65
CA VAL A 328 2.69 7.15 10.99
C VAL A 328 2.83 8.65 11.09
N ARG A 329 2.48 9.36 10.02
CA ARG A 329 2.41 10.83 9.94
C ARG A 329 1.07 11.24 9.36
N VAL A 330 0.49 12.32 9.88
CA VAL A 330 -0.74 12.91 9.38
C VAL A 330 -0.47 14.36 8.99
N TYR A 331 -0.78 14.70 7.75
CA TYR A 331 -0.56 16.02 7.19
C TYR A 331 -1.89 16.71 6.89
N ASP A 332 -2.00 17.99 7.28
CA ASP A 332 -3.08 18.87 6.89
C ASP A 332 -2.66 19.69 5.66
N LEU A 333 -3.41 19.55 4.59
CA LEU A 333 -3.26 20.26 3.33
C LEU A 333 -4.27 21.41 3.19
N ALA A 334 -4.73 22.02 4.28
CA ALA A 334 -5.62 23.20 4.21
C ALA A 334 -5.03 24.27 3.27
N ASP A 335 -3.74 24.57 3.42
CA ASP A 335 -2.92 25.27 2.41
C ASP A 335 -2.00 24.26 1.72
N PRO A 336 -2.27 23.83 0.47
CA PRO A 336 -1.49 22.81 -0.22
C PRO A 336 -0.05 23.25 -0.53
N ARG A 337 0.24 24.56 -0.46
CA ARG A 337 1.60 25.10 -0.64
C ARG A 337 2.39 25.14 0.68
N ARG A 338 1.72 24.91 1.79
CA ARG A 338 2.31 24.92 3.14
C ARG A 338 1.71 23.82 4.01
N PRO A 339 1.87 22.54 3.59
CA PRO A 339 1.36 21.41 4.36
C PRO A 339 1.95 21.40 5.77
N ALA A 340 1.15 20.98 6.76
CA ALA A 340 1.54 20.94 8.16
C ALA A 340 1.39 19.51 8.72
N GLU A 341 2.36 19.01 9.48
CA GLU A 341 2.17 17.79 10.27
C GLU A 341 1.27 18.12 11.47
N VAL A 342 0.17 17.37 11.62
CA VAL A 342 -0.83 17.57 12.67
C VAL A 342 -0.90 16.44 13.67
N ALA A 343 -0.41 15.25 13.30
CA ALA A 343 -0.32 14.10 14.19
C ALA A 343 0.78 13.14 13.75
N HIS A 344 1.30 12.36 14.69
CA HIS A 344 2.19 11.23 14.42
C HIS A 344 2.09 10.15 15.51
N TRP A 345 2.55 8.94 15.14
CA TRP A 345 2.68 7.83 16.07
C TRP A 345 3.81 6.89 15.65
N LEU A 346 4.65 6.50 16.62
CA LEU A 346 5.78 5.60 16.43
C LEU A 346 5.88 4.64 17.62
N PRO A 347 5.86 3.30 17.41
CA PRO A 347 6.13 2.34 18.47
C PRO A 347 7.63 2.26 18.79
N GLN A 348 7.96 1.68 19.95
CA GLN A 348 9.30 1.15 20.20
C GLN A 348 9.62 0.05 19.18
N PRO A 349 10.89 -0.16 18.84
CA PRO A 349 11.30 -1.25 17.97
C PRO A 349 10.76 -2.60 18.47
N PRO A 350 10.31 -3.49 17.56
CA PRO A 350 9.95 -4.85 17.95
C PRO A 350 11.15 -5.58 18.57
N PRO A 351 10.93 -6.60 19.39
CA PRO A 351 12.00 -7.36 20.03
C PRO A 351 13.05 -7.86 19.01
N GLY A 352 14.33 -7.56 19.28
CA GLY A 352 15.45 -7.94 18.42
C GLY A 352 15.64 -7.07 17.17
N GLN A 353 14.79 -6.07 16.95
CA GLN A 353 14.92 -5.14 15.82
C GLN A 353 15.52 -3.82 16.25
N PRO A 354 16.34 -3.16 15.42
CA PRO A 354 16.98 -1.89 15.75
C PRO A 354 15.99 -0.70 15.70
N VAL A 355 14.94 -0.80 14.86
CA VAL A 355 13.91 0.23 14.64
C VAL A 355 12.60 -0.44 14.27
N ALA A 356 11.47 0.24 14.44
CA ALA A 356 10.20 -0.17 13.83
C ALA A 356 10.21 0.09 12.32
N GLN A 357 9.36 -0.62 11.55
CA GLN A 357 9.25 -0.46 10.10
C GLN A 357 7.78 -0.47 9.69
N LEU A 358 7.07 0.64 9.99
CA LEU A 358 5.65 0.75 9.65
C LEU A 358 5.45 0.82 8.14
N ASN A 359 4.69 -0.15 7.62
CA ASN A 359 4.65 -0.40 6.18
C ASN A 359 3.41 0.14 5.50
N ASP A 360 2.25 -0.16 6.00
CA ASP A 360 0.97 0.24 5.39
C ASP A 360 -0.02 0.67 6.46
N LEU A 361 -1.05 1.40 6.05
CA LEU A 361 -2.10 1.84 6.94
C LEU A 361 -3.46 1.90 6.23
N PHE A 362 -4.51 1.68 7.00
CA PHE A 362 -5.90 1.85 6.60
C PHE A 362 -6.62 2.68 7.67
N VAL A 363 -7.34 3.73 7.27
CA VAL A 363 -8.17 4.51 8.20
C VAL A 363 -9.62 4.13 7.94
N ASP A 364 -10.26 3.50 8.90
CA ASP A 364 -11.64 3.07 8.73
C ASP A 364 -12.63 4.25 8.82
N ASP A 365 -13.88 3.98 8.48
CA ASP A 365 -14.93 5.00 8.48
C ASP A 365 -15.18 5.62 9.87
N GLY A 366 -14.90 4.87 10.94
CA GLY A 366 -14.92 5.34 12.32
C GLY A 366 -13.74 6.24 12.70
N GLY A 367 -12.70 6.28 11.87
CA GLY A 367 -11.49 7.09 12.08
C GLY A 367 -10.37 6.35 12.81
N LEU A 368 -10.51 5.06 13.10
CA LEU A 368 -9.41 4.25 13.64
C LEU A 368 -8.36 4.00 12.54
N VAL A 369 -7.09 4.05 12.92
CA VAL A 369 -5.95 3.84 12.02
C VAL A 369 -5.35 2.46 12.29
N TRP A 370 -5.47 1.57 11.31
CA TRP A 370 -4.93 0.21 11.31
C TRP A 370 -3.57 0.24 10.61
N VAL A 371 -2.51 -0.18 11.30
CA VAL A 371 -1.12 -0.03 10.80
C VAL A 371 -0.38 -1.34 10.95
N THR A 372 0.37 -1.73 9.92
CA THR A 372 1.24 -2.90 9.95
C THR A 372 2.70 -2.54 10.05
N ASP A 373 3.46 -3.32 10.82
CA ASP A 373 4.92 -3.34 10.81
C ASP A 373 5.43 -4.56 10.03
N ARG A 374 6.47 -4.37 9.22
CA ARG A 374 6.96 -5.42 8.30
C ARG A 374 8.09 -6.29 8.83
N ILE A 375 8.55 -6.05 10.07
CA ILE A 375 9.75 -6.72 10.61
C ILE A 375 9.56 -7.36 12.01
N GLY A 376 8.31 -7.54 12.44
CA GLY A 376 8.02 -8.23 13.69
C GLY A 376 7.08 -7.51 14.64
N GLY A 377 6.67 -6.28 14.32
CA GLY A 377 5.75 -5.50 15.15
C GLY A 377 4.28 -5.89 15.01
N GLY A 378 3.89 -6.56 13.92
CA GLY A 378 2.52 -7.00 13.71
C GLY A 378 1.56 -5.89 13.30
N LEU A 379 0.39 -5.87 13.94
CA LEU A 379 -0.71 -4.94 13.70
C LEU A 379 -0.89 -4.02 14.90
N TYR A 380 -1.00 -2.73 14.64
CA TYR A 380 -1.37 -1.71 15.63
C TYR A 380 -2.70 -1.09 15.26
N VAL A 381 -3.56 -0.87 16.24
CA VAL A 381 -4.81 -0.12 16.10
C VAL A 381 -4.66 1.19 16.87
N LEU A 382 -4.79 2.31 16.15
CA LEU A 382 -4.61 3.63 16.73
C LEU A 382 -5.93 4.40 16.70
N GLU A 383 -6.18 5.17 17.74
CA GLU A 383 -7.32 6.09 17.78
C GLU A 383 -6.85 7.54 17.82
N PRO A 384 -7.58 8.46 17.15
CA PRO A 384 -7.30 9.88 17.22
C PRO A 384 -7.65 10.44 18.59
N ASP A 385 -6.85 11.39 19.10
CA ASP A 385 -7.27 12.20 20.25
C ASP A 385 -8.42 13.14 19.86
N SER A 386 -9.00 13.82 20.84
CA SER A 386 -10.17 14.70 20.61
C SER A 386 -9.88 15.84 19.60
N ARG A 387 -8.64 16.34 19.54
CA ARG A 387 -8.23 17.39 18.61
C ARG A 387 -8.15 16.85 17.17
N LEU A 388 -7.48 15.72 16.98
CA LEU A 388 -7.37 15.11 15.65
C LEU A 388 -8.74 14.61 15.18
N ALA A 389 -9.55 14.01 16.06
CA ALA A 389 -10.91 13.56 15.74
C ALA A 389 -11.80 14.70 15.26
N ALA A 390 -11.74 15.88 15.92
CA ALA A 390 -12.46 17.07 15.48
C ALA A 390 -11.99 17.54 14.08
N LEU A 391 -10.68 17.56 13.85
CA LEU A 391 -10.10 17.92 12.56
C LEU A 391 -10.49 16.92 11.46
N MET A 392 -10.51 15.63 11.76
CA MET A 392 -10.95 14.58 10.84
C MET A 392 -12.43 14.73 10.48
N ALA A 393 -13.29 15.08 11.45
CA ALA A 393 -14.72 15.33 11.20
C ALA A 393 -14.94 16.55 10.29
N GLU A 394 -14.18 17.63 10.50
CA GLU A 394 -14.23 18.84 9.65
C GLU A 394 -13.71 18.57 8.23
N ALA A 395 -12.69 17.75 8.08
CA ALA A 395 -11.99 17.50 6.81
C ALA A 395 -12.57 16.33 5.99
N ARG A 396 -13.59 15.63 6.48
CA ARG A 396 -14.22 14.48 5.80
C ARG A 396 -14.95 14.91 4.53
N THR A 397 -14.84 14.09 3.45
CA THR A 397 -15.50 14.28 2.16
C THR A 397 -16.54 13.19 1.85
#